data_fc23807741d4d6d6b6dab8fa821e9041
#
_entry.id   fc23807741d4d6d6b6dab8fa821e9041
#
_cell.length_a   1.000
_cell.length_b   1.000
_cell.length_c   1.000
_cell.angle_alpha   90.00
_cell.angle_beta   90.00
_cell.angle_gamma   90.00
#
_symmetry.space_group_name_H-M   'P 1'
#
loop_
_entity.id
_entity.type
_entity.pdbx_description
1 polymer ?
#
loop_
_entity_poly.entity_id
_entity_poly.type
_entity_poly.pdbx_seq_one_letter_code
_entity_poly.pdbx_strand_id
1 'polypeptide(L)'
;MSTDATTGTPSAHEARVPTPIDQIAEDWVATLADLDPTIATWIGIPGRLDEYEDLSPAGHAKFMEASRSALSRLQKAEVVDEVDWVTKADLTSELELEIESDAAGLWMRNVNVIESPAQNLRNVFDLMPT
;
A
#
# COMPACT_ATOMS: atom_id res chain seq x y z
N MET A 1 -16.22 -56.93 -3.28
CA MET A 1 -16.49 -55.65 -2.62
C MET A 1 -15.45 -54.65 -3.08
N SER A 2 -15.77 -53.89 -4.13
CA SER A 2 -14.91 -52.85 -4.65
C SER A 2 -15.35 -51.53 -4.04
N THR A 3 -14.48 -50.86 -3.32
CA THR A 3 -14.67 -49.51 -2.82
C THR A 3 -14.10 -48.52 -3.83
N ASP A 4 -14.99 -47.90 -4.57
CA ASP A 4 -14.66 -46.81 -5.48
C ASP A 4 -14.36 -45.54 -4.65
N ALA A 5 -13.10 -45.14 -4.58
CA ALA A 5 -12.67 -43.89 -3.98
C ALA A 5 -12.78 -42.80 -5.04
N THR A 6 -13.89 -42.12 -5.09
CA THR A 6 -14.07 -40.90 -5.89
C THR A 6 -13.16 -39.81 -5.35
N THR A 7 -12.01 -39.61 -5.99
CA THR A 7 -11.12 -38.46 -5.75
C THR A 7 -11.76 -37.24 -6.40
N GLY A 8 -12.49 -36.48 -5.60
CA GLY A 8 -13.02 -35.20 -6.04
C GLY A 8 -11.87 -34.23 -6.32
N THR A 9 -11.67 -33.88 -7.58
CA THR A 9 -10.80 -32.77 -7.99
C THR A 9 -11.31 -31.49 -7.32
N PRO A 10 -10.46 -30.70 -6.62
CA PRO A 10 -10.92 -29.44 -6.06
C PRO A 10 -11.40 -28.55 -7.21
N SER A 11 -12.64 -28.06 -7.06
CA SER A 11 -13.25 -27.10 -7.96
C SER A 11 -12.30 -25.94 -8.17
N ALA A 12 -12.01 -25.59 -9.42
CA ALA A 12 -11.32 -24.35 -9.76
C ALA A 12 -12.10 -23.20 -9.09
N HIS A 13 -11.46 -22.52 -8.17
CA HIS A 13 -12.02 -21.33 -7.51
C HIS A 13 -12.37 -20.35 -8.64
N GLU A 14 -13.65 -20.12 -8.86
CA GLU A 14 -14.10 -19.13 -9.83
C GLU A 14 -13.44 -17.80 -9.45
N ALA A 15 -12.69 -17.20 -10.40
CA ALA A 15 -11.93 -15.98 -10.12
C ALA A 15 -12.91 -14.89 -9.68
N ARG A 16 -12.68 -14.31 -8.52
CA ARG A 16 -13.47 -13.20 -7.98
C ARG A 16 -13.45 -12.02 -8.96
N VAL A 17 -14.62 -11.44 -9.22
CA VAL A 17 -14.73 -10.24 -10.04
C VAL A 17 -14.22 -9.04 -9.21
N PRO A 18 -13.29 -8.23 -9.74
CA PRO A 18 -12.80 -7.05 -9.04
C PRO A 18 -13.92 -6.07 -8.69
N THR A 19 -13.88 -5.54 -7.49
CA THR A 19 -14.87 -4.60 -6.94
C THR A 19 -14.35 -3.15 -7.00
N PRO A 20 -15.18 -2.15 -6.71
CA PRO A 20 -14.71 -0.77 -6.52
C PRO A 20 -13.68 -0.62 -5.38
N ILE A 21 -13.74 -1.45 -4.35
CA ILE A 21 -12.77 -1.43 -3.23
C ILE A 21 -11.43 -1.99 -3.69
N ASP A 22 -11.42 -3.08 -4.46
CA ASP A 22 -10.19 -3.59 -5.09
C ASP A 22 -9.53 -2.51 -5.95
N GLN A 23 -10.33 -1.82 -6.77
CA GLN A 23 -9.80 -0.77 -7.63
C GLN A 23 -9.19 0.39 -6.82
N ILE A 24 -9.79 0.77 -5.68
CA ILE A 24 -9.23 1.81 -4.80
C ILE A 24 -7.91 1.33 -4.19
N ALA A 25 -7.83 0.07 -3.77
CA ALA A 25 -6.60 -0.50 -3.20
C ALA A 25 -5.48 -0.58 -4.24
N GLU A 26 -5.77 -1.02 -5.47
CA GLU A 26 -4.81 -1.05 -6.58
C GLU A 26 -4.33 0.36 -6.97
N ASP A 27 -5.26 1.33 -7.09
CA ASP A 27 -4.93 2.73 -7.34
C ASP A 27 -4.05 3.32 -6.23
N TRP A 28 -4.28 2.91 -4.98
CA TRP A 28 -3.48 3.34 -3.84
C TRP A 28 -2.05 2.80 -3.92
N VAL A 29 -1.87 1.51 -4.22
CA VAL A 29 -0.54 0.91 -4.42
C VAL A 29 0.20 1.61 -5.56
N ALA A 30 -0.47 1.88 -6.68
CA ALA A 30 0.11 2.60 -7.80
C ALA A 30 0.52 4.04 -7.42
N THR A 31 -0.31 4.72 -6.62
CA THR A 31 -0.05 6.07 -6.11
C THR A 31 1.16 6.09 -5.17
N LEU A 32 1.25 5.11 -4.26
CA LEU A 32 2.41 4.95 -3.38
C LEU A 32 3.70 4.75 -4.18
N ALA A 33 3.68 3.85 -5.17
CA ALA A 33 4.83 3.57 -6.01
C ALA A 33 5.27 4.78 -6.86
N ASP A 34 4.34 5.69 -7.19
CA ASP A 34 4.65 6.93 -7.91
C ASP A 34 5.23 8.01 -6.99
N LEU A 35 4.68 8.15 -5.79
CA LEU A 35 5.14 9.13 -4.81
C LEU A 35 6.45 8.72 -4.12
N ASP A 36 6.62 7.42 -3.90
CA ASP A 36 7.82 6.83 -3.32
C ASP A 36 8.36 5.70 -4.21
N PRO A 37 9.33 6.00 -5.09
CA PRO A 37 9.98 5.00 -5.93
C PRO A 37 10.65 3.85 -5.16
N THR A 38 10.97 4.06 -3.88
CA THR A 38 11.59 3.03 -3.05
C THR A 38 10.59 1.92 -2.71
N ILE A 39 9.32 2.29 -2.48
CA ILE A 39 8.23 1.32 -2.31
C ILE A 39 8.08 0.48 -3.58
N ALA A 40 8.12 1.09 -4.78
CA ALA A 40 8.07 0.35 -6.03
C ALA A 40 9.15 -0.74 -6.12
N THR A 41 10.38 -0.42 -5.69
CA THR A 41 11.48 -1.38 -5.63
C THR A 41 11.20 -2.52 -4.64
N TRP A 42 10.70 -2.21 -3.44
CA TRP A 42 10.39 -3.21 -2.42
C TRP A 42 9.28 -4.18 -2.84
N ILE A 43 8.26 -3.71 -3.54
CA ILE A 43 7.15 -4.55 -4.00
C ILE A 43 7.37 -5.16 -5.38
N GLY A 44 8.54 -4.93 -6.00
CA GLY A 44 8.95 -5.55 -7.25
C GLY A 44 8.37 -4.90 -8.51
N ILE A 45 7.95 -3.64 -8.46
CA ILE A 45 7.55 -2.87 -9.64
C ILE A 45 8.84 -2.39 -10.36
N PRO A 46 9.05 -2.73 -11.64
CA PRO A 46 10.26 -2.34 -12.36
C PRO A 46 10.30 -0.85 -12.72
N GLY A 47 11.48 -0.28 -12.79
CA GLY A 47 11.73 1.13 -13.14
C GLY A 47 12.17 1.94 -11.94
N ARG A 48 12.54 3.18 -12.15
CA ARG A 48 12.87 4.20 -11.14
C ARG A 48 13.79 3.74 -9.98
N LEU A 49 14.70 2.78 -10.23
CA LEU A 49 15.59 2.19 -9.21
C LEU A 49 16.64 3.17 -8.68
N ASP A 50 16.83 4.30 -9.35
CA ASP A 50 17.79 5.36 -9.08
C ASP A 50 17.11 6.65 -8.58
N GLU A 51 15.81 6.58 -8.25
CA GLU A 51 15.05 7.72 -7.77
C GLU A 51 14.68 7.57 -6.29
N TYR A 52 14.56 8.71 -5.62
CA TYR A 52 14.08 8.84 -4.25
C TYR A 52 12.70 9.50 -4.23
N GLU A 53 12.00 9.35 -3.13
CA GLU A 53 10.83 10.15 -2.82
C GLU A 53 11.19 11.65 -2.67
N ASP A 54 10.22 12.51 -2.86
CA ASP A 54 10.37 13.94 -2.58
C ASP A 54 10.28 14.19 -1.06
N LEU A 55 11.43 14.19 -0.38
CA LEU A 55 11.54 14.44 1.07
C LEU A 55 11.27 15.90 1.48
N SER A 56 10.91 16.77 0.55
CA SER A 56 10.54 18.15 0.87
C SER A 56 9.19 18.23 1.59
N PRO A 57 8.89 19.33 2.31
CA PRO A 57 7.56 19.56 2.84
C PRO A 57 6.45 19.53 1.78
N ALA A 58 6.77 19.86 0.51
CA ALA A 58 5.82 19.80 -0.59
C ALA A 58 5.56 18.35 -1.02
N GLY A 59 6.58 17.49 -1.02
CA GLY A 59 6.44 16.05 -1.25
C GLY A 59 5.57 15.40 -0.18
N HIS A 60 5.86 15.69 1.09
CA HIS A 60 5.04 15.22 2.21
C HIS A 60 3.57 15.68 2.09
N ALA A 61 3.32 16.94 1.74
CA ALA A 61 1.97 17.45 1.54
C ALA A 61 1.22 16.73 0.42
N LYS A 62 1.90 16.37 -0.69
CA LYS A 62 1.30 15.57 -1.77
C LYS A 62 0.91 14.17 -1.29
N PHE A 63 1.79 13.52 -0.53
CA PHE A 63 1.51 12.21 0.05
C PHE A 63 0.27 12.27 0.94
N MET A 64 0.18 13.26 1.83
CA MET A 64 -0.97 13.43 2.73
C MET A 64 -2.26 13.77 1.99
N GLU A 65 -2.20 14.51 0.89
CA GLU A 65 -3.36 14.77 0.03
C GLU A 65 -3.85 13.48 -0.63
N ALA A 66 -2.94 12.65 -1.13
CA ALA A 66 -3.26 11.35 -1.71
C ALA A 66 -3.90 10.41 -0.67
N SER A 67 -3.36 10.35 0.55
CA SER A 67 -3.91 9.55 1.66
C SER A 67 -5.34 9.97 2.00
N ARG A 68 -5.60 11.27 2.13
CA ARG A 68 -6.96 11.80 2.39
C ARG A 68 -7.92 11.52 1.24
N SER A 69 -7.45 11.58 0.00
CA SER A 69 -8.25 11.26 -1.18
C SER A 69 -8.62 9.77 -1.21
N ALA A 70 -7.67 8.87 -0.97
CA ALA A 70 -7.91 7.44 -0.90
C ALA A 70 -8.91 7.10 0.21
N LEU A 71 -8.73 7.64 1.41
CA LEU A 71 -9.66 7.46 2.53
C LEU A 71 -11.08 7.92 2.19
N SER A 72 -11.23 9.09 1.57
CA SER A 72 -12.53 9.61 1.15
C SER A 72 -13.23 8.72 0.12
N ARG A 73 -12.47 8.11 -0.80
CA ARG A 73 -13.00 7.13 -1.77
C ARG A 73 -13.45 5.86 -1.07
N LEU A 74 -12.64 5.32 -0.16
CA LEU A 74 -12.97 4.12 0.62
C LEU A 74 -14.24 4.29 1.46
N GLN A 75 -14.38 5.44 2.12
CA GLN A 75 -15.56 5.73 2.96
C GLN A 75 -16.86 5.69 2.14
N LYS A 76 -16.82 6.10 0.88
CA LYS A 76 -17.97 6.15 -0.02
C LYS A 76 -18.23 4.81 -0.74
N ALA A 77 -17.23 3.93 -0.82
CA ALA A 77 -17.37 2.67 -1.52
C ALA A 77 -18.21 1.67 -0.70
N GLU A 78 -19.11 0.98 -1.37
CA GLU A 78 -19.92 -0.09 -0.76
C GLU A 78 -19.14 -1.40 -0.73
N VAL A 79 -19.30 -2.13 0.38
CA VAL A 79 -18.75 -3.48 0.55
C VAL A 79 -19.64 -4.46 -0.19
N VAL A 80 -19.06 -5.26 -1.08
CA VAL A 80 -19.77 -6.25 -1.89
C VAL A 80 -19.62 -7.65 -1.32
N ASP A 81 -18.46 -7.96 -0.74
CA ASP A 81 -18.15 -9.27 -0.19
C ASP A 81 -17.24 -9.19 1.05
N GLU A 82 -16.86 -10.36 1.59
CA GLU A 82 -16.05 -10.46 2.80
C GLU A 82 -14.61 -9.96 2.58
N VAL A 83 -14.05 -10.10 1.37
CA VAL A 83 -12.73 -9.59 1.03
C VAL A 83 -12.74 -8.06 1.04
N ASP A 84 -13.75 -7.45 0.45
CA ASP A 84 -13.97 -6.01 0.50
C ASP A 84 -14.05 -5.49 1.93
N TRP A 85 -14.75 -6.22 2.80
CA TRP A 85 -14.88 -5.82 4.20
C TRP A 85 -13.51 -5.74 4.88
N VAL A 86 -12.68 -6.76 4.69
CA VAL A 86 -11.32 -6.81 5.27
C VAL A 86 -10.45 -5.72 4.65
N THR A 87 -10.41 -5.63 3.33
CA THR A 87 -9.59 -4.64 2.61
C THR A 87 -9.96 -3.21 3.01
N LYS A 88 -11.27 -2.92 3.09
CA LYS A 88 -11.74 -1.59 3.49
C LYS A 88 -11.38 -1.28 4.94
N ALA A 89 -11.56 -2.23 5.85
CA ALA A 89 -11.25 -2.03 7.27
C ALA A 89 -9.76 -1.77 7.49
N ASP A 90 -8.90 -2.59 6.88
CA ASP A 90 -7.45 -2.52 7.01
C ASP A 90 -6.91 -1.21 6.41
N LEU A 91 -7.18 -0.96 5.15
CA LEU A 91 -6.72 0.25 4.47
C LEU A 91 -7.28 1.54 5.08
N THR A 92 -8.51 1.53 5.59
CA THR A 92 -9.06 2.68 6.34
C THR A 92 -8.25 2.94 7.60
N SER A 93 -7.95 1.89 8.38
CA SER A 93 -7.18 1.99 9.62
C SER A 93 -5.78 2.56 9.37
N GLU A 94 -5.09 2.08 8.34
CA GLU A 94 -3.76 2.57 7.95
C GLU A 94 -3.79 4.05 7.55
N LEU A 95 -4.72 4.44 6.68
CA LEU A 95 -4.84 5.82 6.22
C LEU A 95 -5.24 6.79 7.34
N GLU A 96 -6.12 6.38 8.25
CA GLU A 96 -6.51 7.19 9.41
C GLU A 96 -5.33 7.38 10.36
N LEU A 97 -4.56 6.33 10.64
CA LEU A 97 -3.36 6.40 11.47
C LEU A 97 -2.30 7.32 10.86
N GLU A 98 -2.08 7.25 9.56
CA GLU A 98 -1.16 8.11 8.84
C GLU A 98 -1.57 9.59 8.95
N ILE A 99 -2.84 9.89 8.73
CA ILE A 99 -3.40 11.24 8.83
C ILE A 99 -3.33 11.77 10.26
N GLU A 100 -3.60 10.95 11.26
CA GLU A 100 -3.49 11.31 12.67
C GLU A 100 -2.02 11.59 13.06
N SER A 101 -1.10 10.75 12.59
CA SER A 101 0.34 10.91 12.80
C SER A 101 0.87 12.21 12.19
N ASP A 102 0.41 12.56 10.98
CA ASP A 102 0.72 13.84 10.34
C ASP A 102 0.20 15.02 11.19
N ALA A 103 -1.06 14.98 11.59
CA ALA A 103 -1.67 16.03 12.42
C ALA A 103 -0.95 16.22 13.76
N ALA A 104 -0.39 15.15 14.34
CA ALA A 104 0.43 15.19 15.54
C ALA A 104 1.88 15.65 15.28
N GLY A 105 2.29 15.83 14.03
CA GLY A 105 3.62 16.24 13.63
C GLY A 105 4.70 15.18 13.92
N LEU A 106 4.33 13.90 13.95
CA LEU A 106 5.27 12.82 14.28
C LEU A 106 6.32 12.64 13.21
N TRP A 107 5.99 12.83 11.94
CA TRP A 107 6.93 12.73 10.83
C TRP A 107 8.13 13.68 10.96
N MET A 108 7.94 14.88 11.57
CA MET A 108 9.03 15.84 11.82
C MET A 108 9.93 15.46 13.00
N ARG A 109 9.56 14.44 13.78
CA ARG A 109 10.25 14.02 15.01
C ARG A 109 10.92 12.66 14.87
N ASN A 110 10.82 12.05 13.72
CA ASN A 110 11.40 10.72 13.48
C ASN A 110 12.91 10.81 13.27
N VAL A 111 13.65 10.88 14.39
CA VAL A 111 15.11 10.84 14.41
C VAL A 111 15.54 9.70 15.32
N ASN A 112 15.85 8.56 14.72
CA ASN A 112 16.31 7.37 15.42
C ASN A 112 17.34 6.61 14.58
N VAL A 113 17.97 5.58 15.15
CA VAL A 113 19.05 4.82 14.50
C VAL A 113 18.54 3.69 13.59
N ILE A 114 17.23 3.42 13.55
CA ILE A 114 16.65 2.30 12.83
C ILE A 114 15.86 2.80 11.61
N GLU A 115 14.94 3.72 11.81
CA GLU A 115 14.00 4.22 10.80
C GLU A 115 13.92 5.75 10.80
N SER A 116 15.02 6.42 10.61
CA SER A 116 15.00 7.86 10.35
C SER A 116 15.15 8.13 8.86
N PRO A 117 14.79 9.32 8.36
CA PRO A 117 15.01 9.69 6.96
C PRO A 117 16.44 9.45 6.49
N ALA A 118 17.44 9.68 7.36
CA ALA A 118 18.84 9.42 7.04
C ALA A 118 19.16 7.93 6.86
N GLN A 119 18.51 7.04 7.62
CA GLN A 119 18.67 5.59 7.47
C GLN A 119 17.94 5.08 6.24
N ASN A 120 16.78 5.62 5.94
CA ASN A 120 16.02 5.28 4.74
C ASN A 120 16.80 5.64 3.48
N LEU A 121 17.41 6.83 3.42
CA LEU A 121 18.29 7.22 2.33
C LEU A 121 19.44 6.22 2.12
N ARG A 122 20.06 5.77 3.20
CA ARG A 122 21.12 4.76 3.13
C ARG A 122 20.60 3.42 2.61
N ASN A 123 19.47 2.96 3.12
CA ASN A 123 18.86 1.69 2.69
C ASN A 123 18.53 1.72 1.19
N VAL A 124 18.03 2.83 0.68
CA VAL A 124 17.76 3.00 -0.75
C VAL A 124 19.04 2.99 -1.56
N PHE A 125 20.09 3.69 -1.10
CA PHE A 125 21.39 3.67 -1.76
C PHE A 125 21.96 2.25 -1.89
N ASP A 126 21.79 1.42 -0.86
CA ASP A 126 22.23 0.02 -0.87
C ASP A 126 21.43 -0.87 -1.85
N LEU A 127 20.25 -0.42 -2.30
CA LEU A 127 19.41 -1.10 -3.29
C LEU A 127 19.65 -0.63 -4.72
N MET A 128 20.39 0.47 -4.93
CA MET A 128 20.67 1.00 -6.27
C MET A 128 21.56 0.05 -7.06
N PRO A 129 21.34 -0.09 -8.37
CA PRO A 129 22.23 -0.86 -9.24
C PRO A 129 23.61 -0.22 -9.29
N THR A 130 24.64 -1.04 -9.08
CA THR A 130 26.08 -0.67 -9.17
C THR A 130 26.60 -0.88 -10.57
#